data_3c444ac5ca0fd5977eeceac320e29601
#
_entry.id   3c444ac5ca0fd5977eeceac320e29601
#
_cell.length_a   1.000
_cell.length_b   1.000
_cell.length_c   1.000
_cell.angle_alpha   90.00
_cell.angle_beta   90.00
_cell.angle_gamma   90.00
#
_symmetry.space_group_name_H-M   'P 1'
#
loop_
_entity.id
_entity.type
_entity.pdbx_description
1 polymer ?
#
loop_
_entity_poly.entity_id
_entity_poly.type
_entity_poly.pdbx_seq_one_letter_code
_entity_poly.pdbx_strand_id
1 'polypeptide(L)'
;MLKRITVVCLLFILLFPNIYEGNKAEAATVNNGTLMQYFEWYAPNDGDHWNRLRSDAESLAHKGITSVWIPPAYKGTSQNDVGYGAYDLYDLGEFNQKGTVRTKYGTKAQLKSAIDALHKQNIDVYGDVVMNHKGGADYTETVTAVEVDRNNRNIEVSGDYQISAWTGFNFPGRGDAYSNFKWKWYHFDGTDWDEGRKLNRIYKFRGIGKAWDWEVSSENGNYDYLMYADLDFDHPDVANEMKNWGTWYANELNLDGFRLDAVKHIDHEYLRDWVNHARQQTGKEMFTVAEYWQNDVQALNNYLAKVNYNQSVFDAPLHYNFHYASTGNGNYDMRNILNGTVMKNHPALAVTLVENHDSQPGQSLESVVSPWFKPLAYAFILTRAEGYPSVFYGDYYGTSGNSSYEIPALKDKIDPILTARKNFAYGTQRDYLDHPDVIGWTREGDGVHANSGLATLLSDGPGGSKWMDVGKNNAGEVWYDMTGNQTNTVTINKDGWGQFHVSGGSVSIYVQH
;
A
#
# COMPACT_ATOMS: atom_id res chain seq x y z
N MET A 1 68.84 -47.92 16.66
CA MET A 1 67.48 -48.19 16.11
C MET A 1 66.50 -47.22 16.72
N LEU A 2 66.24 -46.06 16.05
CA LEU A 2 65.26 -45.11 16.48
C LEU A 2 64.04 -45.25 15.58
N LYS A 3 62.89 -45.61 16.15
CA LYS A 3 61.61 -45.63 15.46
C LYS A 3 61.04 -44.17 15.40
N ARG A 4 60.88 -43.67 14.20
CA ARG A 4 60.16 -42.41 13.96
C ARG A 4 58.63 -42.68 14.04
N ILE A 5 57.94 -41.96 14.93
CA ILE A 5 56.48 -41.93 15.00
C ILE A 5 56.03 -40.73 14.20
N THR A 6 55.29 -41.01 13.13
CA THR A 6 54.64 -39.97 12.32
C THR A 6 53.27 -39.71 12.92
N VAL A 7 53.03 -38.49 13.43
CA VAL A 7 51.73 -38.05 13.90
C VAL A 7 51.01 -37.39 12.68
N VAL A 8 49.91 -38.03 12.27
CA VAL A 8 49.00 -37.46 11.26
C VAL A 8 47.94 -36.63 11.99
N CYS A 9 48.02 -35.29 11.87
CA CYS A 9 46.96 -34.40 12.31
C CYS A 9 45.84 -34.39 11.24
N LEU A 10 44.70 -35.01 11.53
CA LEU A 10 43.47 -34.83 10.77
C LEU A 10 42.84 -33.49 11.19
N LEU A 11 42.89 -32.53 10.30
CA LEU A 11 42.08 -31.31 10.40
C LEU A 11 40.64 -31.67 10.03
N PHE A 12 39.75 -31.71 11.02
CA PHE A 12 38.30 -31.68 10.80
C PHE A 12 37.90 -30.23 10.47
N ILE A 13 37.66 -29.95 9.20
CA ILE A 13 36.95 -28.71 8.78
C ILE A 13 35.47 -28.95 9.05
N LEU A 14 34.98 -28.40 10.16
CA LEU A 14 33.55 -28.27 10.41
C LEU A 14 33.00 -27.20 9.45
N LEU A 15 32.42 -27.64 8.34
CA LEU A 15 31.53 -26.83 7.50
C LEU A 15 30.24 -26.58 8.30
N PHE A 16 30.15 -25.45 8.96
CA PHE A 16 28.86 -24.92 9.38
C PHE A 16 28.14 -24.41 8.13
N PRO A 17 26.95 -24.91 7.79
CA PRO A 17 26.13 -24.22 6.82
C PRO A 17 25.70 -22.92 7.47
N ASN A 18 26.14 -21.81 6.92
CA ASN A 18 25.50 -20.51 7.17
C ASN A 18 24.06 -20.60 6.67
N ILE A 19 23.15 -20.94 7.57
CA ILE A 19 21.73 -20.72 7.35
C ILE A 19 21.56 -19.20 7.49
N TYR A 20 21.61 -18.50 6.37
CA TYR A 20 21.03 -17.17 6.27
C TYR A 20 19.52 -17.37 6.42
N GLU A 21 19.01 -17.31 7.64
CA GLU A 21 17.61 -17.00 7.86
C GLU A 21 17.43 -15.57 7.36
N GLY A 22 16.95 -15.44 6.12
CA GLY A 22 16.45 -14.17 5.61
C GLY A 22 15.38 -13.69 6.59
N ASN A 23 15.58 -12.51 7.18
CA ASN A 23 14.57 -11.83 7.97
C ASN A 23 13.33 -11.69 7.08
N LYS A 24 12.37 -12.61 7.27
CA LYS A 24 11.02 -12.42 6.73
C LYS A 24 10.51 -11.14 7.37
N ALA A 25 10.11 -10.18 6.56
CA ALA A 25 9.32 -9.08 7.06
C ALA A 25 8.08 -9.70 7.71
N GLU A 26 8.09 -9.85 9.02
CA GLU A 26 6.88 -10.13 9.76
C GLU A 26 6.00 -8.89 9.58
N ALA A 27 4.94 -9.02 8.80
CA ALA A 27 3.85 -8.08 8.89
C ALA A 27 3.51 -7.99 10.37
N ALA A 28 3.58 -6.78 10.91
CA ALA A 28 3.50 -6.54 12.33
C ALA A 28 2.34 -7.35 12.95
N THR A 29 2.65 -8.47 13.53
CA THR A 29 1.74 -9.26 14.37
C THR A 29 1.53 -8.55 15.70
N VAL A 30 1.51 -7.23 15.68
CA VAL A 30 1.23 -6.40 16.82
C VAL A 30 -0.27 -6.20 16.87
N ASN A 31 -0.92 -6.96 17.76
CA ASN A 31 -2.23 -6.65 18.33
C ASN A 31 -3.25 -6.05 17.35
N ASN A 32 -3.66 -6.82 16.30
CA ASN A 32 -4.65 -6.38 15.31
C ASN A 32 -4.35 -4.99 14.71
N GLY A 33 -3.13 -4.78 14.22
CA GLY A 33 -2.72 -3.55 13.53
C GLY A 33 -3.68 -3.18 12.40
N THR A 34 -3.97 -1.89 12.26
CA THR A 34 -4.84 -1.35 11.21
C THR A 34 -4.19 -0.12 10.61
N LEU A 35 -3.93 -0.16 9.31
CA LEU A 35 -3.45 0.97 8.52
C LEU A 35 -4.63 1.85 8.12
N MET A 36 -4.42 3.17 8.07
CA MET A 36 -5.34 4.09 7.40
C MET A 36 -4.59 4.87 6.33
N GLN A 37 -5.04 4.76 5.07
CA GLN A 37 -4.67 5.71 4.02
C GLN A 37 -5.37 7.02 4.32
N TYR A 38 -4.64 8.03 4.84
CA TYR A 38 -5.23 9.28 5.31
C TYR A 38 -5.26 10.36 4.24
N PHE A 39 -5.71 10.04 3.04
CA PHE A 39 -5.98 11.00 1.94
C PHE A 39 -6.85 10.34 0.86
N GLU A 40 -7.40 11.19 -0.01
CA GLU A 40 -8.11 10.81 -1.23
C GLU A 40 -7.73 11.77 -2.36
N TRP A 41 -8.00 11.42 -3.62
CA TRP A 41 -7.50 12.16 -4.78
C TRP A 41 -8.00 13.60 -4.85
N TYR A 42 -9.30 13.83 -4.55
CA TYR A 42 -9.95 15.14 -4.65
C TYR A 42 -9.84 15.98 -3.38
N ALA A 43 -9.01 15.58 -2.42
CA ALA A 43 -8.78 16.33 -1.19
C ALA A 43 -8.57 17.83 -1.46
N PRO A 44 -9.11 18.76 -0.65
CA PRO A 44 -9.04 20.19 -0.88
C PRO A 44 -7.61 20.73 -0.96
N ASN A 45 -7.36 21.67 -1.88
CA ASN A 45 -6.11 22.42 -1.95
C ASN A 45 -6.12 23.63 -1.00
N ASP A 46 -6.42 23.42 0.25
CA ASP A 46 -6.53 24.48 1.28
C ASP A 46 -5.28 24.62 2.17
N GLY A 47 -4.33 23.66 2.06
CA GLY A 47 -3.12 23.65 2.88
C GLY A 47 -3.35 23.30 4.35
N ASP A 48 -4.50 22.70 4.67
CA ASP A 48 -4.88 22.39 6.06
C ASP A 48 -4.97 20.89 6.36
N HIS A 49 -4.58 20.06 5.40
CA HIS A 49 -4.67 18.60 5.55
C HIS A 49 -3.84 18.07 6.72
N TRP A 50 -2.61 18.57 6.90
CA TRP A 50 -1.78 18.18 8.03
C TRP A 50 -2.35 18.60 9.38
N ASN A 51 -3.04 19.75 9.47
CA ASN A 51 -3.71 20.16 10.68
C ASN A 51 -4.93 19.26 10.99
N ARG A 52 -5.68 18.83 9.95
CA ARG A 52 -6.76 17.83 10.13
C ARG A 52 -6.20 16.53 10.67
N LEU A 53 -5.14 15.98 10.05
CA LEU A 53 -4.48 14.77 10.52
C LEU A 53 -4.00 14.89 11.99
N ARG A 54 -3.38 16.02 12.33
CA ARG A 54 -2.96 16.30 13.71
C ARG A 54 -4.14 16.28 14.68
N SER A 55 -5.26 16.88 14.29
CA SER A 55 -6.46 16.96 15.13
C SER A 55 -7.15 15.61 15.31
N ASP A 56 -7.04 14.74 14.31
CA ASP A 56 -7.67 13.42 14.32
C ASP A 56 -6.85 12.34 15.05
N ALA A 57 -5.58 12.59 15.39
CA ALA A 57 -4.65 11.59 15.92
C ALA A 57 -5.22 10.81 17.11
N GLU A 58 -5.79 11.49 18.11
CA GLU A 58 -6.40 10.85 19.28
C GLU A 58 -7.63 10.00 18.90
N SER A 59 -8.49 10.53 18.03
CA SER A 59 -9.68 9.80 17.54
C SER A 59 -9.29 8.54 16.77
N LEU A 60 -8.26 8.61 15.91
CA LEU A 60 -7.76 7.47 15.16
C LEU A 60 -7.24 6.36 16.09
N ALA A 61 -6.46 6.72 17.12
CA ALA A 61 -5.99 5.76 18.13
C ALA A 61 -7.16 5.11 18.88
N HIS A 62 -8.16 5.91 19.24
CA HIS A 62 -9.38 5.38 19.89
C HIS A 62 -10.12 4.36 19.01
N LYS A 63 -10.11 4.55 17.69
CA LYS A 63 -10.72 3.63 16.73
C LYS A 63 -9.89 2.36 16.46
N GLY A 64 -8.64 2.32 16.95
CA GLY A 64 -7.74 1.18 16.75
C GLY A 64 -6.88 1.29 15.49
N ILE A 65 -6.78 2.48 14.89
CA ILE A 65 -5.77 2.75 13.86
C ILE A 65 -4.40 2.75 14.53
N THR A 66 -3.48 1.95 14.02
CA THR A 66 -2.12 1.78 14.52
C THR A 66 -1.06 2.36 13.62
N SER A 67 -1.41 2.64 12.37
CA SER A 67 -0.52 3.33 11.44
C SER A 67 -1.30 4.16 10.43
N VAL A 68 -0.64 5.17 9.89
CA VAL A 68 -1.19 6.08 8.87
C VAL A 68 -0.22 6.13 7.68
N TRP A 69 -0.75 5.89 6.49
CA TRP A 69 -0.09 6.20 5.24
C TRP A 69 -0.48 7.61 4.81
N ILE A 70 0.50 8.52 4.77
CA ILE A 70 0.32 9.91 4.35
C ILE A 70 0.55 10.05 2.84
N PRO A 71 -0.12 11.03 2.17
CA PRO A 71 0.14 11.30 0.75
C PRO A 71 1.58 11.75 0.51
N PRO A 72 2.06 11.75 -0.78
CA PRO A 72 3.37 12.30 -1.10
C PRO A 72 3.53 13.71 -0.54
N ALA A 73 4.50 13.87 0.36
CA ALA A 73 4.63 15.08 1.18
C ALA A 73 5.48 16.19 0.54
N TYR A 74 6.16 15.86 -0.56
CA TYR A 74 7.10 16.74 -1.25
C TYR A 74 6.45 17.54 -2.39
N LYS A 75 7.22 18.51 -2.93
CA LYS A 75 6.74 19.45 -3.94
C LYS A 75 6.43 18.73 -5.26
N GLY A 76 5.18 18.86 -5.71
CA GLY A 76 4.74 18.44 -7.04
C GLY A 76 4.89 19.53 -8.09
N THR A 77 4.32 19.30 -9.29
CA THR A 77 4.39 20.21 -10.44
C THR A 77 3.67 21.55 -10.23
N SER A 78 2.75 21.60 -9.28
CA SER A 78 1.96 22.79 -8.91
C SER A 78 1.48 22.70 -7.47
N GLN A 79 0.89 23.79 -6.95
CA GLN A 79 0.28 23.79 -5.61
C GLN A 79 -0.88 22.79 -5.47
N ASN A 80 -1.61 22.52 -6.56
CA ASN A 80 -2.75 21.60 -6.53
C ASN A 80 -2.37 20.14 -6.83
N ASP A 81 -1.09 19.86 -7.09
CA ASP A 81 -0.61 18.52 -7.35
C ASP A 81 -0.84 17.62 -6.12
N VAL A 82 -1.44 16.46 -6.36
CA VAL A 82 -1.67 15.45 -5.30
C VAL A 82 -0.39 14.77 -4.82
N GLY A 83 0.76 15.10 -5.45
CA GLY A 83 2.09 14.67 -5.08
C GLY A 83 2.74 13.67 -6.06
N TYR A 84 1.94 13.09 -6.97
CA TYR A 84 2.45 12.11 -7.94
C TYR A 84 3.14 12.74 -9.16
N GLY A 85 3.01 14.06 -9.38
CA GLY A 85 3.87 14.82 -10.28
C GLY A 85 5.16 15.28 -9.58
N ALA A 86 5.97 14.36 -9.07
CA ALA A 86 7.12 14.62 -8.21
C ALA A 86 8.15 15.57 -8.84
N TYR A 87 8.20 16.82 -8.37
CA TYR A 87 9.17 17.82 -8.81
C TYR A 87 10.43 17.82 -7.94
N ASP A 88 10.33 18.20 -6.67
CA ASP A 88 11.47 18.30 -5.75
C ASP A 88 11.21 17.47 -4.48
N LEU A 89 11.84 16.32 -4.41
CA LEU A 89 11.69 15.36 -3.33
C LEU A 89 12.20 15.87 -1.97
N TYR A 90 13.10 16.89 -1.97
CA TYR A 90 13.63 17.50 -0.75
C TYR A 90 12.84 18.73 -0.29
N ASP A 91 11.82 19.16 -1.02
CA ASP A 91 10.97 20.28 -0.62
C ASP A 91 9.63 19.80 -0.05
N LEU A 92 9.54 19.69 1.25
CA LEU A 92 8.34 19.23 1.97
C LEU A 92 7.32 20.38 2.23
N GLY A 93 7.29 21.39 1.37
CA GLY A 93 6.47 22.59 1.57
C GLY A 93 7.21 23.66 2.40
N GLU A 94 8.49 23.85 2.10
CA GLU A 94 9.39 24.76 2.80
C GLU A 94 9.92 25.87 1.90
N PHE A 95 10.11 25.61 0.61
CA PHE A 95 10.71 26.54 -0.34
C PHE A 95 9.69 27.07 -1.34
N ASN A 96 9.87 28.34 -1.76
CA ASN A 96 9.01 28.91 -2.80
C ASN A 96 9.40 28.36 -4.18
N GLN A 97 8.72 27.33 -4.60
CA GLN A 97 8.90 26.64 -5.87
C GLN A 97 7.53 26.35 -6.50
N LYS A 98 7.46 26.34 -7.84
CA LYS A 98 6.19 26.16 -8.58
C LYS A 98 5.09 27.13 -8.13
N GLY A 99 5.49 28.35 -7.76
CA GLY A 99 4.60 29.44 -7.38
C GLY A 99 4.00 29.35 -5.96
N THR A 100 4.55 28.45 -5.12
CA THR A 100 4.04 28.24 -3.76
C THR A 100 5.15 27.81 -2.80
N VAL A 101 4.99 28.14 -1.51
CA VAL A 101 5.81 27.54 -0.44
C VAL A 101 5.21 26.19 -0.02
N ARG A 102 3.93 26.15 0.31
CA ARG A 102 3.27 24.92 0.75
C ARG A 102 3.01 23.93 -0.39
N THR A 103 2.85 22.67 -0.06
CA THR A 103 2.23 21.68 -0.95
C THR A 103 0.70 21.82 -0.91
N LYS A 104 -0.04 21.01 -1.65
CA LYS A 104 -1.51 20.90 -1.56
C LYS A 104 -1.94 20.71 -0.09
N TYR A 105 -1.21 19.92 0.65
CA TYR A 105 -1.53 19.43 1.99
C TYR A 105 -1.09 20.35 3.13
N GLY A 106 -0.14 21.23 2.89
CA GLY A 106 0.36 22.17 3.90
C GLY A 106 1.87 22.41 3.84
N THR A 107 2.41 22.94 4.91
CA THR A 107 3.84 23.23 5.10
C THR A 107 4.55 22.08 5.82
N LYS A 108 5.88 22.00 5.70
CA LYS A 108 6.75 21.07 6.43
C LYS A 108 6.53 21.14 7.95
N ALA A 109 6.37 22.36 8.49
CA ALA A 109 6.14 22.53 9.94
C ALA A 109 4.80 21.89 10.40
N GLN A 110 3.74 22.06 9.61
CA GLN A 110 2.44 21.43 9.88
C GLN A 110 2.55 19.90 9.79
N LEU A 111 3.25 19.39 8.77
CA LEU A 111 3.48 17.95 8.58
C LEU A 111 4.21 17.34 9.78
N LYS A 112 5.33 17.93 10.21
CA LYS A 112 6.08 17.44 11.39
C LYS A 112 5.22 17.46 12.65
N SER A 113 4.41 18.51 12.84
CA SER A 113 3.48 18.59 13.98
C SER A 113 2.38 17.51 13.92
N ALA A 114 1.93 17.12 12.73
CA ALA A 114 0.97 16.02 12.58
C ALA A 114 1.60 14.67 12.92
N ILE A 115 2.81 14.41 12.42
CA ILE A 115 3.57 13.18 12.73
C ILE A 115 3.84 13.08 14.24
N ASP A 116 4.29 14.16 14.88
CA ASP A 116 4.50 14.19 16.33
C ASP A 116 3.22 13.88 17.13
N ALA A 117 2.06 14.33 16.62
CA ALA A 117 0.77 14.03 17.26
C ALA A 117 0.37 12.56 17.12
N LEU A 118 0.63 11.95 15.96
CA LEU A 118 0.40 10.52 15.72
C LEU A 118 1.32 9.67 16.61
N HIS A 119 2.60 9.96 16.67
CA HIS A 119 3.57 9.25 17.52
C HIS A 119 3.20 9.33 19.01
N LYS A 120 2.68 10.48 19.49
CA LYS A 120 2.17 10.59 20.88
C LYS A 120 1.01 9.63 21.17
N GLN A 121 0.30 9.19 20.14
CA GLN A 121 -0.78 8.21 20.23
C GLN A 121 -0.30 6.78 19.91
N ASN A 122 1.00 6.55 19.73
CA ASN A 122 1.60 5.29 19.27
C ASN A 122 1.04 4.84 17.89
N ILE A 123 0.82 5.78 17.00
CA ILE A 123 0.46 5.53 15.60
C ILE A 123 1.70 5.73 14.74
N ASP A 124 2.10 4.68 14.03
CA ASP A 124 3.21 4.72 13.08
C ASP A 124 2.85 5.55 11.84
N VAL A 125 3.85 6.13 11.19
CA VAL A 125 3.65 6.94 9.99
C VAL A 125 4.45 6.37 8.81
N TYR A 126 3.73 6.05 7.72
CA TYR A 126 4.33 5.57 6.48
C TYR A 126 4.28 6.66 5.42
N GLY A 127 5.46 7.04 4.92
CA GLY A 127 5.60 8.03 3.86
C GLY A 127 5.37 7.42 2.49
N ASP A 128 4.64 8.14 1.63
CA ASP A 128 4.52 7.76 0.22
C ASP A 128 5.84 8.06 -0.52
N VAL A 129 6.31 7.15 -1.36
CA VAL A 129 7.58 7.19 -2.07
C VAL A 129 7.32 7.06 -3.56
N VAL A 130 7.31 8.20 -4.26
CA VAL A 130 7.16 8.30 -5.72
C VAL A 130 8.54 8.48 -6.33
N MET A 131 9.15 7.42 -6.80
CA MET A 131 10.52 7.45 -7.32
C MET A 131 10.66 6.96 -8.76
N ASN A 132 9.58 6.55 -9.43
CA ASN A 132 9.65 6.12 -10.81
C ASN A 132 10.01 7.24 -11.78
N HIS A 133 9.52 8.45 -11.55
CA HIS A 133 9.59 9.55 -12.50
C HIS A 133 9.70 10.92 -11.84
N LYS A 134 9.99 11.94 -12.66
CA LYS A 134 9.97 13.36 -12.23
C LYS A 134 9.19 14.21 -13.21
N GLY A 135 8.31 15.08 -12.65
CA GLY A 135 7.50 16.05 -13.40
C GLY A 135 7.92 17.50 -13.16
N GLY A 136 7.53 18.40 -14.06
CA GLY A 136 7.67 19.84 -13.88
C GLY A 136 9.11 20.38 -13.93
N ALA A 137 9.97 19.83 -14.79
CA ALA A 137 11.34 20.30 -14.99
C ALA A 137 11.42 21.83 -15.17
N ASP A 138 12.57 22.42 -14.83
CA ASP A 138 12.82 23.86 -14.91
C ASP A 138 13.14 24.33 -16.33
N TYR A 139 13.70 23.43 -17.15
CA TYR A 139 14.02 23.69 -18.56
C TYR A 139 14.08 22.40 -19.38
N THR A 140 14.03 22.57 -20.70
CA THR A 140 14.18 21.47 -21.65
C THR A 140 15.62 21.27 -22.06
N GLU A 141 15.96 20.04 -22.40
CA GLU A 141 17.24 19.66 -22.99
C GLU A 141 17.00 19.00 -24.35
N THR A 142 17.98 19.14 -25.27
CA THR A 142 17.93 18.42 -26.55
C THR A 142 18.50 17.02 -26.35
N VAL A 143 17.66 16.01 -26.64
CA VAL A 143 17.99 14.60 -26.44
C VAL A 143 17.75 13.83 -27.72
N THR A 144 18.64 12.91 -28.07
CA THR A 144 18.36 11.93 -29.15
C THR A 144 17.47 10.82 -28.57
N ALA A 145 16.37 10.55 -29.25
CA ALA A 145 15.40 9.54 -28.83
C ALA A 145 14.81 8.79 -30.01
N VAL A 146 14.17 7.67 -29.73
CA VAL A 146 13.37 6.90 -30.67
C VAL A 146 11.96 6.74 -30.13
N GLU A 147 10.94 6.80 -30.99
CA GLU A 147 9.58 6.46 -30.59
C GLU A 147 9.43 4.95 -30.45
N VAL A 148 8.74 4.51 -29.38
CA VAL A 148 8.38 3.11 -29.17
C VAL A 148 6.87 2.91 -29.23
N ASP A 149 6.43 1.70 -29.57
CA ASP A 149 5.02 1.34 -29.57
C ASP A 149 4.43 1.37 -28.16
N ARG A 150 3.22 1.92 -28.01
CA ARG A 150 2.56 2.07 -26.69
C ARG A 150 2.17 0.73 -26.06
N ASN A 151 1.89 -0.28 -26.88
CA ASN A 151 1.44 -1.60 -26.43
C ASN A 151 2.59 -2.62 -26.37
N ASN A 152 3.75 -2.30 -26.97
CA ASN A 152 4.96 -3.10 -26.86
C ASN A 152 6.20 -2.22 -26.96
N ARG A 153 6.70 -1.77 -25.84
CA ARG A 153 7.81 -0.81 -25.71
C ARG A 153 9.16 -1.33 -26.16
N ASN A 154 9.25 -2.63 -26.44
CA ASN A 154 10.40 -3.22 -27.09
C ASN A 154 10.42 -2.99 -28.62
N ILE A 155 9.33 -2.49 -29.21
CA ILE A 155 9.23 -2.21 -30.63
C ILE A 155 9.47 -0.72 -30.90
N GLU A 156 10.55 -0.41 -31.60
CA GLU A 156 10.86 0.93 -32.08
C GLU A 156 10.08 1.21 -33.37
N VAL A 157 9.33 2.32 -33.38
CA VAL A 157 8.43 2.69 -34.50
C VAL A 157 8.93 3.87 -35.32
N SER A 158 10.06 4.45 -34.95
CA SER A 158 10.75 5.51 -35.71
C SER A 158 12.25 5.23 -35.85
N GLY A 159 12.95 6.02 -36.62
CA GLY A 159 14.40 6.18 -36.49
C GLY A 159 14.75 7.12 -35.36
N ASP A 160 16.04 7.22 -35.04
CA ASP A 160 16.54 8.15 -34.02
C ASP A 160 16.44 9.60 -34.53
N TYR A 161 16.00 10.51 -33.63
CA TYR A 161 15.98 11.94 -33.90
C TYR A 161 16.05 12.76 -32.62
N GLN A 162 16.29 14.06 -32.75
CA GLN A 162 16.36 14.96 -31.60
C GLN A 162 14.97 15.43 -31.20
N ILE A 163 14.69 15.39 -29.88
CA ILE A 163 13.53 15.95 -29.23
C ILE A 163 13.94 17.00 -28.22
N SER A 164 13.01 17.86 -27.80
CA SER A 164 13.17 18.80 -26.68
C SER A 164 12.42 18.23 -25.47
N ALA A 165 13.16 17.61 -24.54
CA ALA A 165 12.62 16.92 -23.39
C ALA A 165 12.71 17.75 -22.10
N TRP A 166 11.67 17.73 -21.28
CA TRP A 166 11.64 18.35 -19.95
C TRP A 166 12.40 17.50 -18.93
N THR A 167 13.73 17.68 -18.87
CA THR A 167 14.63 16.83 -18.07
C THR A 167 15.59 17.62 -17.17
N GLY A 168 15.65 18.95 -17.31
CA GLY A 168 16.54 19.79 -16.52
C GLY A 168 15.91 20.28 -15.22
N PHE A 169 16.41 19.81 -14.07
CA PHE A 169 15.92 20.24 -12.74
C PHE A 169 17.06 20.89 -11.95
N ASN A 170 16.91 22.17 -11.68
CA ASN A 170 17.89 22.99 -10.92
C ASN A 170 17.38 23.37 -9.53
N PHE A 171 16.06 23.29 -9.28
CA PHE A 171 15.44 23.64 -8.00
C PHE A 171 15.79 25.04 -7.51
N PRO A 172 15.52 26.10 -8.28
CA PRO A 172 16.03 27.45 -8.01
C PRO A 172 15.54 28.02 -6.68
N GLY A 173 14.35 27.61 -6.20
CA GLY A 173 13.83 28.08 -4.92
C GLY A 173 14.46 27.41 -3.70
N ARG A 174 14.87 26.14 -3.82
CA ARG A 174 15.58 25.40 -2.76
C ARG A 174 17.08 25.61 -2.81
N GLY A 175 17.64 25.79 -3.99
CA GLY A 175 19.10 25.82 -4.21
C GLY A 175 19.74 24.48 -3.86
N ASP A 176 20.76 24.53 -3.01
CA ASP A 176 21.52 23.34 -2.59
C ASP A 176 21.15 22.86 -1.16
N ALA A 177 20.08 23.39 -0.56
CA ALA A 177 19.61 22.90 0.72
C ALA A 177 19.25 21.40 0.63
N TYR A 178 19.73 20.58 1.56
CA TYR A 178 19.59 19.13 1.69
C TYR A 178 20.29 18.29 0.61
N SER A 179 20.35 18.73 -0.65
CA SER A 179 21.08 18.09 -1.74
C SER A 179 21.48 19.10 -2.80
N ASN A 180 22.72 19.01 -3.30
CA ASN A 180 23.21 19.79 -4.44
C ASN A 180 23.01 19.05 -5.79
N PHE A 181 22.39 17.90 -5.79
CA PHE A 181 22.15 17.11 -7.00
C PHE A 181 21.21 17.85 -7.96
N LYS A 182 21.56 17.85 -9.24
CA LYS A 182 20.77 18.46 -10.32
C LYS A 182 20.52 17.40 -11.40
N TRP A 183 19.26 17.27 -11.78
CA TRP A 183 18.87 16.29 -12.79
C TRP A 183 19.13 16.81 -14.18
N LYS A 184 19.58 15.91 -15.06
CA LYS A 184 19.87 16.12 -16.47
C LYS A 184 19.31 14.97 -17.28
N TRP A 185 19.16 15.16 -18.59
CA TRP A 185 18.59 14.16 -19.49
C TRP A 185 19.21 12.76 -19.35
N TYR A 186 20.50 12.67 -19.05
CA TYR A 186 21.20 11.39 -18.91
C TYR A 186 20.90 10.64 -17.60
N HIS A 187 20.10 11.21 -16.73
CA HIS A 187 19.55 10.54 -15.54
C HIS A 187 18.18 9.91 -15.80
N PHE A 188 17.71 9.94 -17.05
CA PHE A 188 16.39 9.44 -17.44
C PHE A 188 16.49 8.49 -18.62
N ASP A 189 15.56 7.53 -18.73
CA ASP A 189 15.46 6.58 -19.81
C ASP A 189 14.50 7.01 -20.90
N GLY A 190 13.51 7.82 -20.58
CA GLY A 190 12.52 8.27 -21.53
C GLY A 190 11.60 9.38 -21.03
N THR A 191 10.69 9.76 -21.92
CA THR A 191 9.63 10.73 -21.65
C THR A 191 8.46 10.51 -22.60
N ASP A 192 7.30 11.14 -22.34
CA ASP A 192 6.15 11.08 -23.23
C ASP A 192 5.87 12.38 -24.00
N TRP A 193 6.73 13.39 -23.89
CA TRP A 193 6.48 14.69 -24.49
C TRP A 193 7.70 15.29 -25.18
N ASP A 194 7.53 15.66 -26.45
CA ASP A 194 8.47 16.52 -27.18
C ASP A 194 7.98 17.96 -27.21
N GLU A 195 8.62 18.82 -26.43
CA GLU A 195 8.26 20.25 -26.34
C GLU A 195 8.48 20.98 -27.66
N GLY A 196 9.48 20.59 -28.44
CA GLY A 196 9.79 21.23 -29.72
C GLY A 196 8.69 21.01 -30.77
N ARG A 197 8.11 19.83 -30.81
CA ARG A 197 7.02 19.47 -31.74
C ARG A 197 5.64 19.51 -31.11
N LYS A 198 5.52 19.69 -29.79
CA LYS A 198 4.27 19.58 -29.01
C LYS A 198 3.57 18.25 -29.25
N LEU A 199 4.32 17.16 -29.22
CA LEU A 199 3.85 15.83 -29.58
C LEU A 199 3.99 14.86 -28.43
N ASN A 200 2.88 14.20 -28.08
CA ASN A 200 2.85 13.13 -27.09
C ASN A 200 3.09 11.76 -27.74
N ARG A 201 4.22 11.13 -27.42
CA ARG A 201 4.63 9.78 -27.81
C ARG A 201 5.50 9.21 -26.69
N ILE A 202 5.71 7.92 -26.62
CA ILE A 202 6.72 7.35 -25.73
C ILE A 202 8.07 7.39 -26.42
N TYR A 203 8.98 8.18 -25.86
CA TYR A 203 10.33 8.41 -26.38
C TYR A 203 11.33 7.69 -25.47
N LYS A 204 11.99 6.65 -26.01
CA LYS A 204 13.15 6.03 -25.38
C LYS A 204 14.41 6.82 -25.73
N PHE A 205 15.18 7.25 -24.73
CA PHE A 205 16.39 8.02 -24.96
C PHE A 205 17.51 7.17 -25.54
N ARG A 206 18.42 7.82 -26.26
CA ARG A 206 19.61 7.24 -26.85
C ARG A 206 20.86 7.80 -26.23
N GLY A 207 21.83 6.95 -25.95
CA GLY A 207 23.10 7.30 -25.36
C GLY A 207 23.82 6.09 -24.78
N ILE A 208 25.01 6.31 -24.25
CA ILE A 208 25.77 5.23 -23.59
C ILE A 208 25.03 4.85 -22.32
N GLY A 209 24.73 3.56 -22.16
CA GLY A 209 24.02 3.02 -20.99
C GLY A 209 22.50 3.25 -21.00
N LYS A 210 21.91 3.80 -22.09
CA LYS A 210 20.47 4.06 -22.16
C LYS A 210 19.69 2.85 -22.66
N ALA A 211 18.81 2.33 -21.80
CA ALA A 211 17.88 1.25 -22.08
C ALA A 211 16.70 1.36 -21.11
N TRP A 212 15.61 0.66 -21.37
CA TRP A 212 14.61 0.40 -20.34
C TRP A 212 15.16 -0.57 -19.30
N ASP A 213 14.82 -0.38 -18.03
CA ASP A 213 15.12 -1.34 -16.96
C ASP A 213 14.56 -2.74 -17.28
N TRP A 214 15.26 -3.81 -16.84
CA TRP A 214 14.90 -5.17 -17.22
C TRP A 214 14.03 -5.91 -16.20
N GLU A 215 14.26 -5.73 -14.92
CA GLU A 215 13.54 -6.42 -13.85
C GLU A 215 12.26 -5.69 -13.46
N VAL A 216 11.45 -5.35 -14.46
CA VAL A 216 10.16 -4.67 -14.36
C VAL A 216 9.02 -5.58 -14.82
N SER A 217 7.78 -5.10 -14.77
CA SER A 217 6.64 -5.83 -15.33
C SER A 217 6.79 -6.05 -16.85
N SER A 218 6.42 -7.25 -17.31
CA SER A 218 6.40 -7.59 -18.74
C SER A 218 5.16 -7.09 -19.49
N GLU A 219 4.24 -6.40 -18.84
CA GLU A 219 3.12 -5.75 -19.50
C GLU A 219 3.66 -4.79 -20.59
N ASN A 220 2.94 -4.66 -21.68
CA ASN A 220 3.38 -3.86 -22.84
C ASN A 220 4.79 -4.20 -23.33
N GLY A 221 5.23 -5.45 -23.19
CA GLY A 221 6.55 -5.95 -23.57
C GLY A 221 7.65 -5.65 -22.56
N ASN A 222 7.67 -4.45 -22.02
CA ASN A 222 8.48 -3.94 -20.91
C ASN A 222 7.75 -2.70 -20.36
N TYR A 223 7.45 -2.69 -19.06
CA TYR A 223 6.65 -1.60 -18.49
C TYR A 223 7.46 -0.69 -17.56
N ASP A 224 8.71 -0.42 -17.89
CA ASP A 224 9.55 0.55 -17.22
C ASP A 224 8.90 1.94 -17.27
N TYR A 225 8.76 2.50 -18.46
CA TYR A 225 8.15 3.80 -18.64
C TYR A 225 6.69 3.86 -18.16
N LEU A 226 6.36 4.77 -17.23
CA LEU A 226 4.99 5.06 -16.80
C LEU A 226 4.53 6.44 -17.30
N MET A 227 5.19 7.52 -16.88
CA MET A 227 4.81 8.91 -17.17
C MET A 227 5.97 9.89 -16.93
N TYR A 228 5.85 11.13 -17.41
CA TYR A 228 6.82 12.21 -17.25
C TYR A 228 8.24 11.87 -17.73
N ALA A 229 9.27 12.24 -16.96
CA ALA A 229 10.66 11.85 -17.21
C ALA A 229 11.00 10.65 -16.32
N ASP A 230 11.21 9.51 -16.93
CA ASP A 230 11.44 8.21 -16.30
C ASP A 230 12.87 8.11 -15.77
N LEU A 231 13.04 7.69 -14.53
CA LEU A 231 14.36 7.63 -13.88
C LEU A 231 15.13 6.38 -14.30
N ASP A 232 16.39 6.56 -14.73
CA ASP A 232 17.34 5.49 -15.08
C ASP A 232 18.01 4.93 -13.81
N PHE A 233 17.52 3.84 -13.26
CA PHE A 233 18.09 3.21 -12.06
C PHE A 233 19.39 2.45 -12.33
N ASP A 234 19.74 2.17 -13.57
CA ASP A 234 21.04 1.66 -13.97
C ASP A 234 22.15 2.77 -13.88
N HIS A 235 21.74 4.05 -13.84
CA HIS A 235 22.66 5.16 -13.68
C HIS A 235 23.09 5.31 -12.21
N PRO A 236 24.41 5.18 -11.88
CA PRO A 236 24.87 5.16 -10.47
C PRO A 236 24.51 6.40 -9.67
N ASP A 237 24.51 7.59 -10.31
CA ASP A 237 24.18 8.84 -9.64
C ASP A 237 22.70 8.88 -9.25
N VAL A 238 21.80 8.36 -10.10
CA VAL A 238 20.36 8.23 -9.81
C VAL A 238 20.13 7.26 -8.66
N ALA A 239 20.69 6.06 -8.78
CA ALA A 239 20.57 5.03 -7.76
C ALA A 239 21.04 5.51 -6.37
N ASN A 240 22.18 6.22 -6.33
CA ASN A 240 22.73 6.75 -5.09
C ASN A 240 21.91 7.94 -4.55
N GLU A 241 21.49 8.88 -5.41
CA GLU A 241 20.71 10.04 -4.98
C GLU A 241 19.35 9.61 -4.40
N MET A 242 18.69 8.64 -5.00
CA MET A 242 17.43 8.13 -4.50
C MET A 242 17.58 7.37 -3.17
N LYS A 243 18.71 6.68 -2.93
CA LYS A 243 19.02 6.08 -1.61
C LYS A 243 19.30 7.16 -0.56
N ASN A 244 20.05 8.20 -0.92
CA ASN A 244 20.32 9.34 -0.03
C ASN A 244 19.02 10.08 0.34
N TRP A 245 18.17 10.33 -0.66
CA TRP A 245 16.88 10.96 -0.44
C TRP A 245 15.99 10.12 0.49
N GLY A 246 15.86 8.84 0.23
CA GLY A 246 15.02 7.95 1.07
C GLY A 246 15.47 7.95 2.53
N THR A 247 16.78 7.91 2.77
CA THR A 247 17.35 8.03 4.12
C THR A 247 17.04 9.39 4.76
N TRP A 248 17.22 10.47 3.99
CA TRP A 248 16.88 11.83 4.46
C TRP A 248 15.40 11.96 4.78
N TYR A 249 14.52 11.48 3.89
CA TYR A 249 13.06 11.55 4.05
C TYR A 249 12.59 10.83 5.32
N ALA A 250 13.09 9.61 5.53
CA ALA A 250 12.80 8.83 6.74
C ALA A 250 13.26 9.55 8.02
N ASN A 251 14.49 10.05 8.04
CA ASN A 251 15.07 10.72 9.21
C ASN A 251 14.47 12.11 9.45
N GLU A 252 14.27 12.92 8.39
CA GLU A 252 13.71 14.26 8.49
C GLU A 252 12.30 14.27 9.08
N LEU A 253 11.49 13.28 8.73
CA LEU A 253 10.12 13.13 9.20
C LEU A 253 9.98 12.10 10.33
N ASN A 254 11.06 11.42 10.73
CA ASN A 254 11.02 10.33 11.69
C ASN A 254 10.01 9.22 11.32
N LEU A 255 9.95 8.86 10.03
CA LEU A 255 9.01 7.85 9.52
C LEU A 255 9.27 6.46 10.12
N ASP A 256 8.23 5.63 10.15
CA ASP A 256 8.27 4.25 10.62
C ASP A 256 8.15 3.24 9.46
N GLY A 257 7.87 3.73 8.27
CA GLY A 257 7.76 2.91 7.08
C GLY A 257 7.48 3.70 5.81
N PHE A 258 7.26 2.95 4.73
CA PHE A 258 7.01 3.48 3.39
C PHE A 258 5.86 2.79 2.68
N ARG A 259 5.16 3.53 1.84
CA ARG A 259 4.41 2.99 0.71
C ARG A 259 5.22 3.30 -0.55
N LEU A 260 5.58 2.29 -1.30
CA LEU A 260 6.29 2.44 -2.56
C LEU A 260 5.29 2.50 -3.71
N ASP A 261 5.32 3.62 -4.43
CA ASP A 261 4.48 3.89 -5.59
C ASP A 261 4.96 3.12 -6.82
N ALA A 262 4.02 2.60 -7.63
CA ALA A 262 4.25 2.15 -8.99
C ALA A 262 5.42 1.16 -9.18
N VAL A 263 5.64 0.25 -8.22
CA VAL A 263 6.82 -0.63 -8.17
C VAL A 263 6.96 -1.58 -9.37
N LYS A 264 5.89 -1.83 -10.12
CA LYS A 264 5.96 -2.68 -11.32
C LYS A 264 6.73 -2.04 -12.47
N HIS A 265 7.02 -0.74 -12.37
CA HIS A 265 7.73 0.07 -13.34
C HIS A 265 9.20 0.35 -12.95
N ILE A 266 9.66 -0.13 -11.80
CA ILE A 266 11.00 0.13 -11.27
C ILE A 266 11.73 -1.20 -11.14
N ASP A 267 13.03 -1.23 -11.42
CA ASP A 267 13.86 -2.43 -11.22
C ASP A 267 13.66 -3.02 -9.82
N HIS A 268 13.19 -4.28 -9.78
CA HIS A 268 12.80 -4.94 -8.52
C HIS A 268 14.00 -5.21 -7.62
N GLU A 269 15.19 -5.44 -8.18
CA GLU A 269 16.41 -5.64 -7.38
C GLU A 269 16.88 -4.33 -6.75
N TYR A 270 16.74 -3.23 -7.51
CA TYR A 270 16.99 -1.90 -6.97
C TYR A 270 16.04 -1.59 -5.79
N LEU A 271 14.75 -1.85 -5.93
CA LEU A 271 13.75 -1.66 -4.84
C LEU A 271 14.09 -2.47 -3.59
N ARG A 272 14.50 -3.75 -3.76
CA ARG A 272 14.98 -4.57 -2.65
C ARG A 272 16.14 -3.91 -1.91
N ASP A 273 17.13 -3.46 -2.67
CA ASP A 273 18.35 -2.88 -2.13
C ASP A 273 18.13 -1.48 -1.53
N TRP A 274 17.21 -0.72 -2.09
CA TRP A 274 16.79 0.59 -1.55
C TRP A 274 16.13 0.44 -0.16
N VAL A 275 15.22 -0.51 0.00
CA VAL A 275 14.57 -0.79 1.30
C VAL A 275 15.60 -1.27 2.33
N ASN A 276 16.50 -2.17 1.95
CA ASN A 276 17.56 -2.65 2.83
C ASN A 276 18.49 -1.50 3.25
N HIS A 277 18.83 -0.60 2.32
CA HIS A 277 19.65 0.58 2.61
C HIS A 277 18.94 1.51 3.61
N ALA A 278 17.65 1.82 3.39
CA ALA A 278 16.88 2.65 4.30
C ALA A 278 16.84 2.08 5.73
N ARG A 279 16.57 0.77 5.88
CA ARG A 279 16.62 0.07 7.17
C ARG A 279 17.98 0.16 7.84
N GLN A 280 19.04 -0.08 7.09
CA GLN A 280 20.40 0.00 7.61
C GLN A 280 20.77 1.42 8.08
N GLN A 281 20.41 2.44 7.31
CA GLN A 281 20.78 3.82 7.61
C GLN A 281 19.94 4.44 8.73
N THR A 282 18.67 4.04 8.86
CA THR A 282 17.79 4.53 9.92
C THR A 282 17.89 3.74 11.22
N GLY A 283 18.37 2.49 11.13
CA GLY A 283 18.36 1.56 12.27
C GLY A 283 16.95 1.12 12.70
N LYS A 284 15.94 1.36 11.85
CA LYS A 284 14.54 0.98 12.07
C LYS A 284 14.14 -0.17 11.13
N GLU A 285 13.15 -0.96 11.54
CA GLU A 285 12.56 -2.03 10.69
C GLU A 285 11.90 -1.49 9.42
N MET A 286 11.45 -0.24 9.40
CA MET A 286 10.85 0.46 8.27
C MET A 286 9.84 -0.43 7.55
N PHE A 287 8.63 -0.59 8.12
CA PHE A 287 7.56 -1.31 7.43
C PHE A 287 7.42 -0.78 6.00
N THR A 288 7.29 -1.69 5.03
CA THR A 288 7.22 -1.28 3.64
C THR A 288 6.10 -2.03 2.94
N VAL A 289 5.18 -1.29 2.31
CA VAL A 289 4.17 -1.82 1.41
C VAL A 289 4.39 -1.30 0.00
N ALA A 290 4.42 -2.20 -0.96
CA ALA A 290 4.64 -1.90 -2.37
C ALA A 290 3.33 -1.95 -3.16
N GLU A 291 3.13 -0.97 -4.03
CA GLU A 291 2.01 -0.95 -4.95
C GLU A 291 2.38 -1.63 -6.27
N TYR A 292 2.16 -2.94 -6.34
CA TYR A 292 2.17 -3.69 -7.59
C TYR A 292 0.73 -3.88 -8.05
N TRP A 293 0.17 -2.90 -8.77
CA TRP A 293 -1.25 -2.91 -9.13
C TRP A 293 -1.52 -3.77 -10.35
N GLN A 294 -1.94 -5.01 -10.09
CA GLN A 294 -2.33 -5.98 -11.12
C GLN A 294 -3.29 -7.03 -10.53
N ASN A 295 -4.32 -7.39 -11.29
CA ASN A 295 -5.24 -8.48 -10.92
C ASN A 295 -4.67 -9.85 -11.36
N ASP A 296 -3.46 -10.14 -10.91
CA ASP A 296 -2.77 -11.40 -11.16
C ASP A 296 -1.88 -11.75 -9.97
N VAL A 297 -2.33 -12.67 -9.13
CA VAL A 297 -1.58 -13.07 -7.93
C VAL A 297 -0.20 -13.66 -8.26
N GLN A 298 -0.03 -14.27 -9.46
CA GLN A 298 1.26 -14.82 -9.84
C GLN A 298 2.29 -13.71 -10.12
N ALA A 299 1.86 -12.60 -10.72
CA ALA A 299 2.72 -11.43 -10.90
C ALA A 299 3.19 -10.87 -9.55
N LEU A 300 2.27 -10.75 -8.56
CA LEU A 300 2.61 -10.29 -7.22
C LEU A 300 3.52 -11.28 -6.49
N ASN A 301 3.27 -12.60 -6.62
CA ASN A 301 4.15 -13.64 -6.05
C ASN A 301 5.57 -13.57 -6.64
N ASN A 302 5.68 -13.33 -7.94
CA ASN A 302 6.97 -13.19 -8.62
C ASN A 302 7.72 -11.95 -8.12
N TYR A 303 7.01 -10.82 -7.98
CA TYR A 303 7.57 -9.59 -7.38
C TYR A 303 8.09 -9.84 -5.96
N LEU A 304 7.26 -10.43 -5.09
CA LEU A 304 7.66 -10.76 -3.71
C LEU A 304 8.93 -11.61 -3.67
N ALA A 305 9.04 -12.59 -4.57
CA ALA A 305 10.24 -13.43 -4.68
C ALA A 305 11.48 -12.62 -5.12
N LYS A 306 11.32 -11.70 -6.10
CA LYS A 306 12.41 -10.84 -6.60
C LYS A 306 12.93 -9.88 -5.54
N VAL A 307 12.05 -9.32 -4.73
CA VAL A 307 12.45 -8.48 -3.59
C VAL A 307 12.83 -9.29 -2.34
N ASN A 308 12.99 -10.61 -2.47
CA ASN A 308 13.35 -11.52 -1.38
C ASN A 308 12.42 -11.40 -0.16
N TYR A 309 11.13 -11.18 -0.40
CA TYR A 309 10.08 -11.06 0.63
C TYR A 309 10.37 -9.99 1.71
N ASN A 310 11.16 -8.97 1.38
CA ASN A 310 11.51 -7.89 2.32
C ASN A 310 10.49 -6.75 2.36
N GLN A 311 9.39 -6.88 1.63
CA GLN A 311 8.30 -5.91 1.51
C GLN A 311 6.96 -6.64 1.53
N SER A 312 5.92 -5.97 2.02
CA SER A 312 4.53 -6.35 1.81
C SER A 312 4.03 -5.78 0.48
N VAL A 313 2.90 -6.28 -0.02
CA VAL A 313 2.24 -5.72 -1.21
C VAL A 313 0.77 -5.46 -0.92
N PHE A 314 0.18 -4.46 -1.57
CA PHE A 314 -1.28 -4.34 -1.61
C PHE A 314 -1.90 -5.53 -2.34
N ASP A 315 -2.93 -6.13 -1.73
CA ASP A 315 -3.65 -7.26 -2.33
C ASP A 315 -4.66 -6.76 -3.37
N ALA A 316 -4.15 -6.28 -4.51
CA ALA A 316 -4.99 -5.83 -5.62
C ALA A 316 -5.95 -6.94 -6.10
N PRO A 317 -5.55 -8.24 -6.21
CA PRO A 317 -6.50 -9.30 -6.54
C PRO A 317 -7.68 -9.42 -5.57
N LEU A 318 -7.48 -9.24 -4.27
CA LEU A 318 -8.59 -9.25 -3.29
C LEU A 318 -9.52 -8.05 -3.48
N HIS A 319 -8.97 -6.86 -3.73
CA HIS A 319 -9.77 -5.69 -4.10
C HIS A 319 -10.64 -5.96 -5.33
N TYR A 320 -10.09 -6.56 -6.38
CA TYR A 320 -10.87 -6.93 -7.57
C TYR A 320 -11.95 -7.98 -7.28
N ASN A 321 -11.69 -8.94 -6.39
CA ASN A 321 -12.72 -9.88 -5.94
C ASN A 321 -13.88 -9.15 -5.25
N PHE A 322 -13.60 -8.15 -4.41
CA PHE A 322 -14.63 -7.29 -3.81
C PHE A 322 -15.38 -6.46 -4.86
N HIS A 323 -14.67 -5.89 -5.83
CA HIS A 323 -15.28 -5.16 -6.93
C HIS A 323 -16.27 -6.06 -7.70
N TYR A 324 -15.86 -7.27 -8.11
CA TYR A 324 -16.74 -8.21 -8.83
C TYR A 324 -17.91 -8.69 -7.98
N ALA A 325 -17.69 -8.98 -6.70
CA ALA A 325 -18.76 -9.33 -5.78
C ALA A 325 -19.80 -8.20 -5.66
N SER A 326 -19.33 -6.96 -5.51
CA SER A 326 -20.16 -5.78 -5.35
C SER A 326 -20.99 -5.43 -6.60
N THR A 327 -20.45 -5.70 -7.79
CA THR A 327 -21.10 -5.44 -9.08
C THR A 327 -21.88 -6.62 -9.62
N GLY A 328 -21.71 -7.80 -9.04
CA GLY A 328 -22.41 -9.04 -9.39
C GLY A 328 -23.89 -9.08 -9.00
N ASN A 329 -24.38 -8.09 -8.23
CA ASN A 329 -25.77 -8.01 -7.78
C ASN A 329 -26.27 -9.30 -7.12
N GLY A 330 -25.47 -9.89 -6.23
CA GLY A 330 -25.80 -11.15 -5.52
C GLY A 330 -25.59 -12.42 -6.34
N ASN A 331 -24.93 -12.34 -7.49
CA ASN A 331 -24.60 -13.52 -8.31
C ASN A 331 -23.12 -13.95 -8.17
N TYR A 332 -22.34 -13.30 -7.33
CA TYR A 332 -20.96 -13.69 -7.07
C TYR A 332 -20.95 -14.89 -6.12
N ASP A 333 -20.18 -15.91 -6.47
CA ASP A 333 -19.99 -17.05 -5.58
C ASP A 333 -18.98 -16.70 -4.48
N MET A 334 -19.49 -16.30 -3.30
CA MET A 334 -18.70 -15.86 -2.15
C MET A 334 -17.67 -16.89 -1.65
N ARG A 335 -17.81 -18.18 -2.03
CA ARG A 335 -16.79 -19.20 -1.73
C ARG A 335 -15.46 -18.91 -2.39
N ASN A 336 -15.47 -18.11 -3.44
CA ASN A 336 -14.31 -17.76 -4.25
C ASN A 336 -13.61 -16.47 -3.81
N ILE A 337 -14.08 -15.79 -2.76
CA ILE A 337 -13.62 -14.45 -2.37
C ILE A 337 -12.09 -14.38 -2.10
N LEU A 338 -11.48 -15.46 -1.62
CA LEU A 338 -10.04 -15.58 -1.39
C LEU A 338 -9.25 -16.20 -2.56
N ASN A 339 -9.93 -16.65 -3.62
CA ASN A 339 -9.22 -17.29 -4.73
C ASN A 339 -8.34 -16.28 -5.48
N GLY A 340 -7.10 -16.67 -5.77
CA GLY A 340 -6.17 -15.83 -6.50
C GLY A 340 -5.72 -14.59 -5.76
N THR A 341 -5.66 -14.59 -4.41
CA THR A 341 -5.29 -13.45 -3.59
C THR A 341 -3.93 -13.62 -2.92
N VAL A 342 -3.26 -12.50 -2.61
CA VAL A 342 -2.03 -12.50 -1.82
C VAL A 342 -2.33 -12.91 -0.37
N MET A 343 -3.47 -12.48 0.18
CA MET A 343 -3.92 -12.87 1.52
C MET A 343 -3.99 -14.39 1.71
N LYS A 344 -4.37 -15.13 0.66
CA LYS A 344 -4.38 -16.59 0.69
C LYS A 344 -2.98 -17.20 0.59
N ASN A 345 -2.10 -16.65 -0.26
CA ASN A 345 -0.79 -17.21 -0.56
C ASN A 345 0.29 -16.78 0.44
N HIS A 346 0.26 -15.51 0.84
CA HIS A 346 1.25 -14.86 1.70
C HIS A 346 0.55 -13.97 2.74
N PRO A 347 -0.22 -14.53 3.68
CA PRO A 347 -1.06 -13.76 4.61
C PRO A 347 -0.30 -12.71 5.42
N ALA A 348 0.97 -12.95 5.72
CA ALA A 348 1.82 -12.02 6.48
C ALA A 348 2.34 -10.84 5.63
N LEU A 349 2.29 -10.94 4.29
CA LEU A 349 2.79 -9.92 3.36
C LEU A 349 1.67 -9.21 2.60
N ALA A 350 0.42 -9.59 2.83
CA ALA A 350 -0.74 -8.99 2.20
C ALA A 350 -1.20 -7.76 2.97
N VAL A 351 -1.11 -6.57 2.38
CA VAL A 351 -1.84 -5.39 2.85
C VAL A 351 -3.18 -5.35 2.13
N THR A 352 -4.25 -5.65 2.87
CA THR A 352 -5.60 -5.78 2.32
C THR A 352 -6.32 -4.43 2.31
N LEU A 353 -7.06 -4.14 1.24
CA LEU A 353 -7.78 -2.89 1.07
C LEU A 353 -9.14 -3.13 0.40
N VAL A 354 -10.07 -2.22 0.63
CA VAL A 354 -11.38 -2.19 -0.06
C VAL A 354 -11.32 -1.22 -1.23
N GLU A 355 -10.76 -0.04 -1.02
CA GLU A 355 -10.62 1.04 -1.99
C GLU A 355 -9.32 1.79 -1.74
N ASN A 356 -8.82 2.55 -2.73
CA ASN A 356 -7.76 3.53 -2.58
C ASN A 356 -8.01 4.76 -3.46
N HIS A 357 -7.06 5.69 -3.48
CA HIS A 357 -7.16 6.95 -4.23
C HIS A 357 -7.09 6.78 -5.76
N ASP A 358 -6.61 5.65 -6.27
CA ASP A 358 -6.53 5.34 -7.71
C ASP A 358 -7.68 4.46 -8.20
N SER A 359 -8.27 3.63 -7.32
CA SER A 359 -9.44 2.81 -7.65
C SER A 359 -10.77 3.55 -7.45
N GLN A 360 -10.76 4.71 -6.76
CA GLN A 360 -11.94 5.54 -6.56
C GLN A 360 -12.50 6.13 -7.88
N PRO A 361 -13.78 6.58 -7.91
CA PRO A 361 -14.40 7.11 -9.11
C PRO A 361 -13.59 8.20 -9.82
N GLY A 362 -13.46 8.09 -11.15
CA GLY A 362 -12.81 9.08 -12.01
C GLY A 362 -11.28 8.96 -12.06
N GLN A 363 -10.68 7.95 -11.45
CA GLN A 363 -9.24 7.73 -11.45
C GLN A 363 -8.82 6.66 -12.47
N SER A 364 -7.51 6.59 -12.73
CA SER A 364 -6.95 5.77 -13.82
C SER A 364 -7.12 4.26 -13.62
N LEU A 365 -7.24 3.81 -12.39
CA LEU A 365 -7.43 2.43 -12.00
C LEU A 365 -8.85 2.17 -11.48
N GLU A 366 -9.81 3.03 -11.86
CA GLU A 366 -11.20 2.97 -11.39
C GLU A 366 -11.75 1.54 -11.40
N SER A 367 -12.00 1.03 -10.22
CA SER A 367 -12.54 -0.31 -9.97
C SER A 367 -13.35 -0.32 -8.67
N VAL A 368 -14.28 0.61 -8.60
CA VAL A 368 -15.04 0.94 -7.39
C VAL A 368 -15.75 -0.28 -6.81
N VAL A 369 -15.57 -0.52 -5.51
CA VAL A 369 -16.42 -1.41 -4.74
C VAL A 369 -17.73 -0.68 -4.43
N SER A 370 -18.87 -1.24 -4.83
CA SER A 370 -20.17 -0.57 -4.65
C SER A 370 -20.46 -0.26 -3.18
N PRO A 371 -21.04 0.90 -2.85
CA PRO A 371 -21.21 1.35 -1.46
C PRO A 371 -21.94 0.35 -0.54
N TRP A 372 -22.89 -0.43 -1.09
CA TRP A 372 -23.60 -1.43 -0.32
C TRP A 372 -22.72 -2.59 0.14
N PHE A 373 -21.66 -2.94 -0.64
CA PHE A 373 -20.77 -4.04 -0.34
C PHE A 373 -19.56 -3.62 0.52
N LYS A 374 -19.22 -2.33 0.55
CA LYS A 374 -18.07 -1.83 1.34
C LYS A 374 -18.07 -2.27 2.80
N PRO A 375 -19.20 -2.20 3.56
CA PRO A 375 -19.23 -2.73 4.92
C PRO A 375 -18.91 -4.22 5.03
N LEU A 376 -19.32 -5.04 4.03
CA LEU A 376 -19.01 -6.46 3.96
C LEU A 376 -17.50 -6.66 3.73
N ALA A 377 -16.93 -5.93 2.77
CA ALA A 377 -15.51 -6.00 2.44
C ALA A 377 -14.64 -5.52 3.63
N TYR A 378 -15.02 -4.43 4.32
CA TYR A 378 -14.32 -3.99 5.52
C TYR A 378 -14.41 -5.00 6.66
N ALA A 379 -15.57 -5.64 6.88
CA ALA A 379 -15.68 -6.71 7.87
C ALA A 379 -14.76 -7.88 7.49
N PHE A 380 -14.67 -8.21 6.21
CA PHE A 380 -13.80 -9.28 5.73
C PHE A 380 -12.33 -9.02 6.06
N ILE A 381 -11.80 -7.84 5.76
CA ILE A 381 -10.38 -7.54 6.00
C ILE A 381 -10.07 -7.21 7.47
N LEU A 382 -11.04 -6.64 8.22
CA LEU A 382 -10.80 -6.15 9.59
C LEU A 382 -11.00 -7.23 10.67
N THR A 383 -11.81 -8.26 10.43
CA THR A 383 -12.12 -9.24 11.49
C THR A 383 -11.48 -10.61 11.29
N ARG A 384 -10.81 -10.85 10.15
CA ARG A 384 -10.01 -12.05 9.91
C ARG A 384 -8.60 -11.93 10.52
N ALA A 385 -7.93 -13.08 10.65
CA ALA A 385 -6.57 -13.16 11.20
C ALA A 385 -5.51 -12.78 10.17
N GLU A 386 -5.77 -13.09 8.89
CA GLU A 386 -4.82 -12.90 7.79
C GLU A 386 -4.86 -11.48 7.28
N GLY A 387 -3.72 -11.02 6.77
CA GLY A 387 -3.56 -9.72 6.14
C GLY A 387 -3.42 -8.56 7.12
N TYR A 388 -2.88 -7.46 6.61
CA TYR A 388 -2.78 -6.18 7.31
C TYR A 388 -3.78 -5.21 6.67
N PRO A 389 -4.94 -4.96 7.30
CA PRO A 389 -6.00 -4.20 6.66
C PRO A 389 -5.72 -2.71 6.61
N SER A 390 -6.06 -2.10 5.47
CA SER A 390 -6.01 -0.67 5.23
C SER A 390 -7.42 -0.09 5.07
N VAL A 391 -7.73 0.96 5.81
CA VAL A 391 -8.97 1.74 5.69
C VAL A 391 -8.70 2.96 4.81
N PHE A 392 -9.53 3.17 3.80
CA PHE A 392 -9.41 4.31 2.90
C PHE A 392 -10.12 5.55 3.46
N TYR A 393 -9.44 6.71 3.42
CA TYR A 393 -9.98 8.00 3.85
C TYR A 393 -11.30 8.34 3.17
N GLY A 394 -11.37 8.13 1.83
CA GLY A 394 -12.56 8.43 1.05
C GLY A 394 -13.78 7.60 1.44
N ASP A 395 -13.59 6.35 1.86
CA ASP A 395 -14.68 5.51 2.38
C ASP A 395 -15.10 5.94 3.80
N TYR A 396 -14.13 6.33 4.62
CA TYR A 396 -14.40 6.66 6.01
C TYR A 396 -15.02 8.05 6.18
N TYR A 397 -14.44 9.08 5.55
CA TYR A 397 -14.87 10.48 5.69
C TYR A 397 -15.71 10.99 4.50
N GLY A 398 -15.77 10.24 3.40
CA GLY A 398 -16.31 10.69 2.12
C GLY A 398 -15.24 11.34 1.24
N THR A 399 -15.52 11.49 -0.04
CA THR A 399 -14.65 12.21 -0.99
C THR A 399 -15.12 13.63 -1.23
N SER A 400 -14.19 14.53 -1.57
CA SER A 400 -14.42 15.95 -1.83
C SER A 400 -14.51 16.26 -3.33
N GLY A 401 -15.13 15.41 -4.15
CA GLY A 401 -15.23 15.60 -5.59
C GLY A 401 -16.44 16.42 -6.04
N ASN A 402 -16.64 16.51 -7.35
CA ASN A 402 -17.95 16.89 -7.88
C ASN A 402 -18.92 15.69 -7.71
N SER A 403 -20.22 15.95 -7.85
CA SER A 403 -21.26 14.94 -7.58
C SER A 403 -21.14 13.64 -8.41
N SER A 404 -20.35 13.63 -9.49
CA SER A 404 -20.09 12.42 -10.31
C SER A 404 -19.03 11.50 -9.71
N TYR A 405 -18.22 12.00 -8.79
CA TYR A 405 -17.09 11.27 -8.19
C TYR A 405 -17.19 11.17 -6.66
N GLU A 406 -18.35 11.55 -6.11
CA GLU A 406 -18.57 11.55 -4.68
C GLU A 406 -18.77 10.13 -4.15
N ILE A 407 -17.99 9.79 -3.12
CA ILE A 407 -18.21 8.60 -2.29
C ILE A 407 -18.82 9.08 -0.97
N PRO A 408 -19.98 8.56 -0.55
CA PRO A 408 -20.56 8.91 0.74
C PRO A 408 -19.70 8.41 1.89
N ALA A 409 -19.60 9.17 2.96
CA ALA A 409 -18.92 8.73 4.18
C ALA A 409 -19.61 7.50 4.77
N LEU A 410 -18.82 6.47 5.07
CA LEU A 410 -19.30 5.23 5.68
C LEU A 410 -18.80 5.05 7.13
N LYS A 411 -18.36 6.13 7.76
CA LYS A 411 -17.84 6.14 9.13
C LYS A 411 -18.72 5.36 10.10
N ASP A 412 -20.04 5.61 10.08
CA ASP A 412 -21.00 4.98 10.99
C ASP A 412 -21.11 3.45 10.76
N LYS A 413 -20.74 2.96 9.59
CA LYS A 413 -20.71 1.53 9.26
C LYS A 413 -19.36 0.90 9.55
N ILE A 414 -18.27 1.65 9.40
CA ILE A 414 -16.90 1.17 9.60
C ILE A 414 -16.51 1.20 11.10
N ASP A 415 -16.97 2.17 11.87
CA ASP A 415 -16.66 2.29 13.31
C ASP A 415 -16.99 1.04 14.15
N PRO A 416 -18.15 0.39 14.00
CA PRO A 416 -18.41 -0.88 14.69
C PRO A 416 -17.43 -1.98 14.29
N ILE A 417 -17.03 -2.03 13.02
CA ILE A 417 -16.11 -3.04 12.50
C ILE A 417 -14.68 -2.81 13.03
N LEU A 418 -14.24 -1.56 13.10
CA LEU A 418 -12.97 -1.19 13.75
C LEU A 418 -12.98 -1.56 15.23
N THR A 419 -14.11 -1.35 15.90
CA THR A 419 -14.29 -1.74 17.31
C THR A 419 -14.22 -3.27 17.46
N ALA A 420 -14.83 -4.01 16.52
CA ALA A 420 -14.73 -5.47 16.49
C ALA A 420 -13.28 -5.93 16.35
N ARG A 421 -12.52 -5.33 15.41
CA ARG A 421 -11.11 -5.64 15.23
C ARG A 421 -10.30 -5.39 16.49
N LYS A 422 -10.43 -4.19 17.04
CA LYS A 422 -9.65 -3.74 18.21
C LYS A 422 -9.87 -4.60 19.43
N ASN A 423 -11.13 -4.98 19.70
CA ASN A 423 -11.51 -5.55 20.99
C ASN A 423 -11.81 -7.05 20.93
N PHE A 424 -12.24 -7.59 19.78
CA PHE A 424 -12.82 -8.94 19.73
C PHE A 424 -12.14 -9.89 18.75
N ALA A 425 -11.43 -9.42 17.71
CA ALA A 425 -10.89 -10.26 16.65
C ALA A 425 -9.60 -11.01 17.07
N TYR A 426 -9.64 -11.79 18.14
CA TYR A 426 -8.50 -12.53 18.70
C TYR A 426 -8.74 -14.03 18.76
N GLY A 427 -7.67 -14.78 18.96
CA GLY A 427 -7.70 -16.24 19.10
C GLY A 427 -7.80 -16.99 17.77
N THR A 428 -8.05 -18.29 17.86
CA THR A 428 -8.12 -19.20 16.71
C THR A 428 -9.25 -18.82 15.76
N GLN A 429 -8.96 -18.80 14.46
CA GLN A 429 -9.95 -18.59 13.40
C GLN A 429 -10.46 -19.92 12.87
N ARG A 430 -11.78 -19.99 12.60
CA ARG A 430 -12.42 -21.08 11.85
C ARG A 430 -13.25 -20.50 10.72
N ASP A 431 -13.05 -21.01 9.51
CA ASP A 431 -13.71 -20.53 8.30
C ASP A 431 -14.91 -21.38 7.92
N TYR A 432 -15.96 -20.73 7.43
CA TYR A 432 -17.19 -21.30 6.90
C TYR A 432 -17.51 -20.67 5.54
N LEU A 433 -16.56 -20.84 4.59
CA LEU A 433 -16.66 -20.32 3.21
C LEU A 433 -17.27 -21.40 2.30
N ASP A 434 -18.42 -21.93 2.67
CA ASP A 434 -19.04 -23.16 2.12
C ASP A 434 -20.40 -22.95 1.41
N HIS A 435 -20.86 -21.68 1.32
CA HIS A 435 -22.12 -21.36 0.65
C HIS A 435 -21.93 -20.20 -0.34
N PRO A 436 -22.53 -20.23 -1.54
CA PRO A 436 -22.31 -19.20 -2.54
C PRO A 436 -22.74 -17.80 -2.11
N ASP A 437 -23.81 -17.66 -1.30
CA ASP A 437 -24.34 -16.36 -0.91
C ASP A 437 -24.05 -15.98 0.53
N VAL A 438 -23.73 -16.95 1.41
CA VAL A 438 -23.51 -16.71 2.83
C VAL A 438 -22.21 -17.35 3.27
N ILE A 439 -21.25 -16.53 3.66
CA ILE A 439 -19.98 -16.99 4.24
C ILE A 439 -19.82 -16.46 5.66
N GLY A 440 -18.97 -17.09 6.43
CA GLY A 440 -18.65 -16.62 7.78
C GLY A 440 -17.33 -17.16 8.29
N TRP A 441 -16.91 -16.64 9.42
CA TRP A 441 -15.75 -17.11 10.20
C TRP A 441 -15.93 -16.75 11.65
N THR A 442 -15.19 -17.43 12.51
CA THR A 442 -15.14 -17.13 13.94
C THR A 442 -13.72 -16.84 14.38
N ARG A 443 -13.59 -16.06 15.41
CA ARG A 443 -12.40 -15.91 16.25
C ARG A 443 -12.77 -16.36 17.64
N GLU A 444 -12.01 -17.30 18.21
CA GLU A 444 -12.38 -17.97 19.46
C GLU A 444 -12.20 -17.09 20.71
N GLY A 445 -11.48 -15.97 20.57
CA GLY A 445 -10.97 -15.22 21.70
C GLY A 445 -9.67 -15.83 22.23
N ASP A 446 -9.04 -15.15 23.18
CA ASP A 446 -7.83 -15.64 23.85
C ASP A 446 -7.79 -15.23 25.33
N GLY A 447 -6.86 -15.81 26.08
CA GLY A 447 -6.73 -15.51 27.51
C GLY A 447 -6.05 -14.18 27.85
N VAL A 448 -5.55 -13.45 26.85
CA VAL A 448 -4.88 -12.15 27.03
C VAL A 448 -5.86 -10.99 26.90
N HIS A 449 -6.80 -11.12 25.96
CA HIS A 449 -7.82 -10.10 25.66
C HIS A 449 -9.15 -10.52 26.27
N ALA A 450 -9.47 -9.97 27.44
CA ALA A 450 -10.71 -10.32 28.16
C ALA A 450 -11.95 -10.07 27.30
N ASN A 451 -12.88 -11.02 27.30
CA ASN A 451 -14.13 -10.98 26.54
C ASN A 451 -13.92 -10.89 25.01
N SER A 452 -12.75 -11.27 24.51
CA SER A 452 -12.51 -11.33 23.07
C SER A 452 -13.17 -12.56 22.45
N GLY A 453 -13.31 -12.53 21.14
CA GLY A 453 -14.00 -13.54 20.34
C GLY A 453 -15.12 -12.92 19.53
N LEU A 454 -15.32 -13.39 18.30
CA LEU A 454 -16.40 -12.93 17.43
C LEU A 454 -16.84 -14.02 16.45
N ALA A 455 -18.04 -13.83 15.91
CA ALA A 455 -18.55 -14.57 14.76
C ALA A 455 -19.06 -13.59 13.71
N THR A 456 -18.43 -13.58 12.53
CA THR A 456 -18.80 -12.71 11.42
C THR A 456 -19.49 -13.51 10.32
N LEU A 457 -20.60 -12.98 9.80
CA LEU A 457 -21.28 -13.48 8.61
C LEU A 457 -21.42 -12.36 7.59
N LEU A 458 -21.25 -12.71 6.33
CA LEU A 458 -21.53 -11.86 5.17
C LEU A 458 -22.55 -12.54 4.26
N SER A 459 -23.44 -11.76 3.67
CA SER A 459 -24.30 -12.22 2.59
C SER A 459 -24.36 -11.20 1.47
N ASP A 460 -24.02 -11.60 0.25
CA ASP A 460 -24.28 -10.80 -0.96
C ASP A 460 -25.62 -11.13 -1.62
N GLY A 461 -26.30 -12.19 -1.16
CA GLY A 461 -27.59 -12.70 -1.64
C GLY A 461 -28.74 -12.48 -0.64
N PRO A 462 -29.66 -13.44 -0.51
CA PRO A 462 -30.91 -13.27 0.27
C PRO A 462 -30.75 -13.29 1.79
N GLY A 463 -29.54 -13.53 2.31
CA GLY A 463 -29.29 -13.76 3.72
C GLY A 463 -29.40 -15.21 4.13
N GLY A 464 -29.21 -15.49 5.42
CA GLY A 464 -29.28 -16.86 5.93
C GLY A 464 -28.72 -17.02 7.33
N SER A 465 -28.37 -18.26 7.65
CA SER A 465 -27.74 -18.58 8.94
C SER A 465 -26.69 -19.67 8.80
N LYS A 466 -25.74 -19.69 9.74
CA LYS A 466 -24.74 -20.76 9.87
C LYS A 466 -24.60 -21.20 11.32
N TRP A 467 -24.46 -22.50 11.52
CA TRP A 467 -23.91 -23.03 12.75
C TRP A 467 -22.39 -22.87 12.71
N MET A 468 -21.82 -22.18 13.70
CA MET A 468 -20.39 -21.92 13.77
C MET A 468 -19.85 -22.16 15.17
N ASP A 469 -18.65 -22.73 15.26
CA ASP A 469 -17.93 -23.00 16.50
C ASP A 469 -17.12 -21.75 16.92
N VAL A 470 -17.45 -21.19 18.06
CA VAL A 470 -16.72 -20.07 18.69
C VAL A 470 -15.84 -20.52 19.86
N GLY A 471 -15.73 -21.82 20.08
CA GLY A 471 -14.92 -22.43 21.15
C GLY A 471 -15.72 -22.74 22.42
N LYS A 472 -15.35 -23.84 23.04
CA LYS A 472 -16.03 -24.33 24.28
C LYS A 472 -15.88 -23.38 25.48
N ASN A 473 -14.87 -22.52 25.47
CA ASN A 473 -14.67 -21.55 26.53
C ASN A 473 -15.81 -20.52 26.59
N ASN A 474 -16.50 -20.31 25.48
CA ASN A 474 -17.63 -19.38 25.36
C ASN A 474 -18.99 -20.06 25.60
N ALA A 475 -19.00 -21.31 26.07
CA ALA A 475 -20.25 -22.05 26.33
C ALA A 475 -21.13 -21.37 27.38
N GLY A 476 -22.41 -21.19 27.04
CA GLY A 476 -23.40 -20.52 27.88
C GLY A 476 -23.46 -19.00 27.72
N GLU A 477 -22.55 -18.41 27.01
CA GLU A 477 -22.55 -16.97 26.71
C GLU A 477 -23.71 -16.60 25.78
N VAL A 478 -24.13 -15.34 25.87
CA VAL A 478 -25.14 -14.74 25.00
C VAL A 478 -24.46 -13.68 24.14
N TRP A 479 -24.52 -13.90 22.83
CA TRP A 479 -23.88 -13.02 21.87
C TRP A 479 -24.90 -12.18 21.11
N TYR A 480 -24.58 -10.93 20.81
CA TYR A 480 -25.41 -9.99 20.05
C TYR A 480 -24.66 -9.46 18.82
N ASP A 481 -25.40 -9.09 17.78
CA ASP A 481 -24.82 -8.45 16.58
C ASP A 481 -24.51 -6.97 16.84
N MET A 482 -23.23 -6.65 16.96
CA MET A 482 -22.77 -5.28 17.22
C MET A 482 -22.92 -4.33 16.01
N THR A 483 -23.20 -4.84 14.81
CA THR A 483 -23.53 -4.00 13.65
C THR A 483 -24.97 -3.49 13.69
N GLY A 484 -25.82 -4.10 14.51
CA GLY A 484 -27.23 -3.74 14.65
C GLY A 484 -28.11 -4.23 13.48
N ASN A 485 -27.57 -5.06 12.57
CA ASN A 485 -28.33 -5.61 11.43
C ASN A 485 -29.23 -6.80 11.85
N GLN A 486 -28.96 -7.41 13.00
CA GLN A 486 -29.77 -8.43 13.64
C GLN A 486 -30.13 -8.02 15.07
N THR A 487 -31.38 -8.26 15.45
CA THR A 487 -31.87 -7.93 16.81
C THR A 487 -31.87 -9.11 17.76
N ASN A 488 -31.85 -10.34 17.24
CA ASN A 488 -31.85 -11.56 18.04
C ASN A 488 -30.46 -11.88 18.56
N THR A 489 -30.38 -12.27 19.82
CA THR A 489 -29.15 -12.79 20.43
C THR A 489 -28.98 -14.27 20.13
N VAL A 490 -27.75 -14.76 20.23
CA VAL A 490 -27.37 -16.16 20.07
C VAL A 490 -26.79 -16.68 21.36
N THR A 491 -27.39 -17.73 21.94
CA THR A 491 -26.82 -18.43 23.09
C THR A 491 -25.88 -19.54 22.60
N ILE A 492 -24.66 -19.51 23.06
CA ILE A 492 -23.64 -20.51 22.72
C ILE A 492 -23.93 -21.81 23.50
N ASN A 493 -24.04 -22.92 22.80
CA ASN A 493 -24.33 -24.20 23.44
C ASN A 493 -23.13 -24.75 24.23
N LYS A 494 -23.34 -25.86 24.96
CA LYS A 494 -22.32 -26.49 25.82
C LYS A 494 -21.06 -26.97 25.07
N ASP A 495 -21.12 -27.11 23.74
CA ASP A 495 -20.03 -27.57 22.90
C ASP A 495 -19.31 -26.42 22.17
N GLY A 496 -19.71 -25.17 22.44
CA GLY A 496 -19.10 -23.95 21.88
C GLY A 496 -19.72 -23.49 20.55
N TRP A 497 -20.91 -24.01 20.17
CA TRP A 497 -21.55 -23.67 18.90
C TRP A 497 -22.73 -22.72 19.06
N GLY A 498 -22.90 -21.82 18.10
CA GLY A 498 -24.07 -20.95 17.97
C GLY A 498 -24.64 -20.97 16.55
N GLN A 499 -25.95 -20.71 16.41
CA GLN A 499 -26.58 -20.47 15.11
C GLN A 499 -26.66 -18.96 14.89
N PHE A 500 -25.78 -18.44 14.03
CA PHE A 500 -25.67 -17.02 13.72
C PHE A 500 -26.43 -16.70 12.44
N HIS A 501 -26.96 -15.47 12.33
CA HIS A 501 -27.82 -15.03 11.24
C HIS A 501 -27.24 -13.79 10.56
N VAL A 502 -27.56 -13.59 9.29
CA VAL A 502 -27.24 -12.40 8.51
C VAL A 502 -28.39 -12.07 7.55
N SER A 503 -28.73 -10.79 7.44
CA SER A 503 -29.70 -10.29 6.46
C SER A 503 -29.11 -10.28 5.05
N GLY A 504 -29.94 -10.24 4.03
CA GLY A 504 -29.50 -10.14 2.64
C GLY A 504 -28.73 -8.84 2.37
N GLY A 505 -27.68 -8.94 1.56
CA GLY A 505 -26.83 -7.80 1.19
C GLY A 505 -26.18 -7.10 2.39
N SER A 506 -25.83 -7.83 3.46
CA SER A 506 -25.42 -7.23 4.72
C SER A 506 -24.32 -8.04 5.43
N VAL A 507 -23.84 -7.50 6.54
CA VAL A 507 -22.87 -8.09 7.46
C VAL A 507 -23.47 -8.17 8.85
N SER A 508 -23.14 -9.21 9.62
CA SER A 508 -23.40 -9.31 11.06
C SER A 508 -22.13 -9.74 11.78
N ILE A 509 -21.81 -9.06 12.88
CA ILE A 509 -20.65 -9.36 13.72
C ILE A 509 -21.16 -9.59 15.13
N TYR A 510 -21.19 -10.84 15.53
CA TYR A 510 -21.62 -11.22 16.88
C TYR A 510 -20.44 -11.25 17.84
N VAL A 511 -20.66 -10.66 19.01
CA VAL A 511 -19.71 -10.63 20.11
C VAL A 511 -20.44 -10.89 21.43
N GLN A 512 -19.70 -11.24 22.48
CA GLN A 512 -20.25 -11.42 23.81
C GLN A 512 -20.94 -10.13 24.30
N HIS A 513 -22.11 -10.29 24.96
CA HIS A 513 -22.91 -9.18 25.52
C HIS A 513 -22.24 -8.56 26.73
#